data_477f65482086814a7390b2828b96986a
#
_entry.id   477f65482086814a7390b2828b96986a
#
_cell.length_a   1.000
_cell.length_b   1.000
_cell.length_c   1.000
_cell.angle_alpha   90.00
_cell.angle_beta   90.00
_cell.angle_gamma   90.00
#
_symmetry.space_group_name_H-M   'P 1'
#
loop_
_entity.id
_entity.type
_entity.pdbx_description
1 polymer ?
#
loop_
_entity_poly.entity_id
_entity_poly.type
_entity_poly.pdbx_seq_one_letter_code
_entity_poly.pdbx_strand_id
1 'polypeptide(L)'
;MKYNIIHFIVNPISGGGKGGEVKERIQELFSGRQIQIKTTEKKNDAFEFALQSIEEGAELIVSCGGDGTLNEVATALVGKQTPLAIVPIGSGNGLARHLQVPLHYEKALQFIFNSNKVVESIDSGKINDMYFFSNAGIGFDAEAVKVYAHQKQRQLLGYLKCVALSVFQFKPVEISLRSEQVQFEGKIMMLNISNSNCLGYGFSVAPRASLQDGQFDINLITQCSWAGFSW
;
A
#
# COMPACT_ATOMS: atom_id res chain seq x y z
N MET A 1 6.50 -24.21 -3.22
CA MET A 1 5.81 -23.22 -4.09
C MET A 1 5.23 -23.91 -5.32
N LYS A 2 3.96 -23.64 -5.66
CA LYS A 2 3.21 -24.30 -6.75
C LYS A 2 3.34 -23.63 -8.13
N TYR A 3 3.81 -22.37 -8.20
CA TYR A 3 3.87 -21.59 -9.43
C TYR A 3 5.18 -21.79 -10.17
N ASN A 4 5.12 -21.94 -11.51
CA ASN A 4 6.27 -22.10 -12.37
C ASN A 4 6.60 -20.82 -13.17
N ILE A 5 5.56 -20.10 -13.64
CA ILE A 5 5.70 -18.85 -14.39
C ILE A 5 5.46 -17.67 -13.46
N ILE A 6 6.52 -16.94 -13.12
CA ILE A 6 6.47 -15.88 -12.11
C ILE A 6 7.01 -14.58 -12.68
N HIS A 7 6.20 -13.54 -12.65
CA HIS A 7 6.62 -12.22 -13.10
C HIS A 7 6.83 -11.28 -11.91
N PHE A 8 8.01 -10.68 -11.85
CA PHE A 8 8.40 -9.72 -10.83
C PHE A 8 8.34 -8.31 -11.42
N ILE A 9 7.62 -7.42 -10.78
CA ILE A 9 7.55 -5.99 -11.14
C ILE A 9 8.34 -5.22 -10.09
N VAL A 10 9.49 -4.69 -10.49
CA VAL A 10 10.46 -4.08 -9.58
C VAL A 10 10.54 -2.59 -9.78
N ASN A 11 10.29 -1.81 -8.72
CA ASN A 11 10.54 -0.39 -8.72
C ASN A 11 11.97 -0.11 -8.21
N PRO A 12 12.89 0.32 -9.09
CA PRO A 12 14.31 0.42 -8.78
C PRO A 12 14.64 1.49 -7.75
N ILE A 13 13.82 2.54 -7.64
CA ILE A 13 14.07 3.68 -6.74
C ILE A 13 13.46 3.48 -5.34
N SER A 14 12.64 2.44 -5.15
CA SER A 14 12.07 2.12 -3.85
C SER A 14 13.15 1.76 -2.83
N GLY A 15 12.90 2.08 -1.56
CA GLY A 15 13.80 1.72 -0.47
C GLY A 15 15.20 2.34 -0.53
N GLY A 16 15.33 3.49 -1.20
CA GLY A 16 16.64 4.16 -1.36
C GLY A 16 17.50 3.54 -2.47
N GLY A 17 16.88 2.89 -3.48
CA GLY A 17 17.60 2.36 -4.65
C GLY A 17 17.96 0.88 -4.56
N LYS A 18 17.31 0.13 -3.68
CA LYS A 18 17.58 -1.32 -3.47
C LYS A 18 17.12 -2.24 -4.62
N GLY A 19 16.52 -1.68 -5.67
CA GLY A 19 15.99 -2.49 -6.78
C GLY A 19 17.02 -3.37 -7.48
N GLY A 20 18.28 -2.97 -7.57
CA GLY A 20 19.38 -3.77 -8.12
C GLY A 20 19.62 -5.03 -7.30
N GLU A 21 19.82 -4.89 -6.00
CA GLU A 21 20.03 -6.01 -5.06
C GLU A 21 18.84 -6.98 -5.07
N VAL A 22 17.62 -6.45 -5.14
CA VAL A 22 16.40 -7.28 -5.21
C VAL A 22 16.38 -8.12 -6.48
N LYS A 23 16.77 -7.57 -7.64
CA LYS A 23 16.83 -8.32 -8.91
C LYS A 23 17.83 -9.45 -8.86
N GLU A 24 19.04 -9.18 -8.38
CA GLU A 24 20.07 -10.21 -8.22
C GLU A 24 19.57 -11.35 -7.34
N ARG A 25 18.95 -11.00 -6.22
CA ARG A 25 18.41 -12.00 -5.30
C ARG A 25 17.25 -12.81 -5.88
N ILE A 26 16.39 -12.19 -6.71
CA ILE A 26 15.35 -12.91 -7.45
C ILE A 26 15.98 -13.93 -8.40
N GLN A 27 16.96 -13.52 -9.20
CA GLN A 27 17.64 -14.41 -10.17
C GLN A 27 18.29 -15.60 -9.49
N GLU A 28 18.96 -15.40 -8.37
CA GLU A 28 19.56 -16.48 -7.59
C GLU A 28 18.51 -17.46 -7.04
N LEU A 29 17.50 -16.92 -6.31
CA LEU A 29 16.58 -17.75 -5.56
C LEU A 29 15.59 -18.49 -6.46
N PHE A 30 15.18 -17.90 -7.57
CA PHE A 30 14.19 -18.45 -8.49
C PHE A 30 14.81 -19.03 -9.79
N SER A 31 16.10 -19.29 -9.82
CA SER A 31 16.84 -19.81 -11.01
C SER A 31 16.27 -21.09 -11.61
N GLY A 32 15.55 -21.90 -10.82
CA GLY A 32 14.87 -23.12 -11.28
C GLY A 32 13.43 -22.89 -11.78
N ARG A 33 12.99 -21.66 -11.96
CA ARG A 33 11.65 -21.28 -12.41
C ARG A 33 11.69 -20.44 -13.68
N GLN A 34 10.59 -20.39 -14.39
CA GLN A 34 10.41 -19.46 -15.50
C GLN A 34 10.06 -18.08 -14.93
N ILE A 35 11.07 -17.20 -14.85
CA ILE A 35 10.90 -15.88 -14.29
C ILE A 35 11.06 -14.79 -15.34
N GLN A 36 10.30 -13.71 -15.17
CA GLN A 36 10.46 -12.46 -15.89
C GLN A 36 10.53 -11.30 -14.88
N ILE A 37 11.49 -10.39 -15.08
CA ILE A 37 11.68 -9.21 -14.24
C ILE A 37 11.43 -7.96 -15.08
N LYS A 38 10.36 -7.24 -14.75
CA LYS A 38 9.97 -5.98 -15.38
C LYS A 38 10.33 -4.83 -14.42
N THR A 39 11.04 -3.82 -14.91
CA THR A 39 11.54 -2.71 -14.09
C THR A 39 10.82 -1.43 -14.46
N THR A 40 10.19 -0.80 -13.48
CA THR A 40 9.47 0.48 -13.70
C THR A 40 10.45 1.64 -13.87
N GLU A 41 10.12 2.58 -14.74
CA GLU A 41 10.87 3.81 -14.99
C GLU A 41 10.06 5.06 -14.62
N LYS A 42 8.74 4.98 -14.74
CA LYS A 42 7.80 6.07 -14.47
C LYS A 42 6.54 5.59 -13.77
N LYS A 43 5.72 6.55 -13.35
CA LYS A 43 4.39 6.28 -12.79
C LYS A 43 3.53 5.53 -13.80
N ASN A 44 2.74 4.60 -13.32
CA ASN A 44 1.83 3.72 -14.04
C ASN A 44 2.49 2.55 -14.79
N ASP A 45 3.82 2.47 -14.86
CA ASP A 45 4.49 1.32 -15.49
C ASP A 45 4.15 0.01 -14.79
N ALA A 46 4.01 0.03 -13.44
CA ALA A 46 3.70 -1.18 -12.69
C ALA A 46 2.31 -1.73 -13.01
N PHE A 47 1.34 -0.87 -13.29
CA PHE A 47 0.02 -1.24 -13.77
C PHE A 47 0.09 -1.90 -15.15
N GLU A 48 0.74 -1.24 -16.11
CA GLU A 48 0.88 -1.74 -17.47
C GLU A 48 1.64 -3.07 -17.53
N PHE A 49 2.72 -3.18 -16.75
CA PHE A 49 3.48 -4.43 -16.65
C PHE A 49 2.69 -5.56 -15.99
N ALA A 50 1.79 -5.25 -15.08
CA ALA A 50 0.91 -6.24 -14.49
C ALA A 50 -0.12 -6.75 -15.51
N LEU A 51 -0.74 -5.87 -16.29
CA LEU A 51 -1.64 -6.27 -17.38
C LEU A 51 -0.92 -7.15 -18.40
N GLN A 52 0.24 -6.70 -18.86
CA GLN A 52 1.07 -7.46 -19.80
C GLN A 52 1.46 -8.84 -19.22
N SER A 53 1.78 -8.91 -17.91
CA SER A 53 2.13 -10.17 -17.25
C SER A 53 0.97 -11.16 -17.21
N ILE A 54 -0.27 -10.66 -17.06
CA ILE A 54 -1.48 -11.50 -17.16
C ILE A 54 -1.63 -12.07 -18.57
N GLU A 55 -1.45 -11.24 -19.60
CA GLU A 55 -1.55 -11.64 -21.01
C GLU A 55 -0.45 -12.65 -21.38
N GLU A 56 0.73 -12.52 -20.83
CA GLU A 56 1.86 -13.43 -20.99
C GLU A 56 1.73 -14.74 -20.18
N GLY A 57 0.62 -14.91 -19.43
CA GLY A 57 0.31 -16.15 -18.71
C GLY A 57 1.04 -16.31 -17.39
N ALA A 58 1.41 -15.23 -16.72
CA ALA A 58 1.98 -15.30 -15.38
C ALA A 58 1.04 -16.02 -14.39
N GLU A 59 1.55 -17.07 -13.75
CA GLU A 59 0.83 -17.80 -12.70
C GLU A 59 0.89 -17.08 -11.34
N LEU A 60 1.88 -16.21 -11.17
CA LEU A 60 2.05 -15.36 -10.00
C LEU A 60 2.71 -14.04 -10.44
N ILE A 61 2.16 -12.92 -10.00
CA ILE A 61 2.79 -11.62 -10.11
C ILE A 61 3.32 -11.20 -8.75
N VAL A 62 4.56 -10.72 -8.70
CA VAL A 62 5.22 -10.27 -7.47
C VAL A 62 5.51 -8.79 -7.57
N SER A 63 4.87 -7.98 -6.72
CA SER A 63 5.16 -6.55 -6.61
C SER A 63 6.36 -6.30 -5.69
N CYS A 64 7.45 -5.81 -6.24
CA CYS A 64 8.66 -5.44 -5.51
C CYS A 64 8.80 -3.92 -5.47
N GLY A 65 8.20 -3.31 -4.44
CA GLY A 65 8.12 -1.86 -4.34
C GLY A 65 7.58 -1.36 -3.01
N GLY A 66 7.16 -0.12 -2.97
CA GLY A 66 6.40 0.47 -1.87
C GLY A 66 4.89 0.42 -2.13
N ASP A 67 4.12 1.10 -1.27
CA ASP A 67 2.65 1.13 -1.34
C ASP A 67 2.12 1.60 -2.70
N GLY A 68 2.78 2.57 -3.35
CA GLY A 68 2.39 3.05 -4.68
C GLY A 68 2.55 2.00 -5.78
N THR A 69 3.70 1.31 -5.83
CA THR A 69 3.95 0.23 -6.79
C THR A 69 2.96 -0.91 -6.58
N LEU A 70 2.73 -1.27 -5.31
CA LEU A 70 1.77 -2.28 -4.93
C LEU A 70 0.36 -1.91 -5.38
N ASN A 71 -0.07 -0.66 -5.18
CA ASN A 71 -1.38 -0.19 -5.59
C ASN A 71 -1.58 -0.25 -7.11
N GLU A 72 -0.57 0.14 -7.90
CA GLU A 72 -0.61 0.03 -9.36
C GLU A 72 -0.77 -1.43 -9.81
N VAL A 73 0.05 -2.35 -9.28
CA VAL A 73 -0.04 -3.79 -9.62
C VAL A 73 -1.38 -4.38 -9.19
N ALA A 74 -1.81 -4.12 -7.97
CA ALA A 74 -3.07 -4.63 -7.43
C ALA A 74 -4.28 -4.10 -8.23
N THR A 75 -4.24 -2.85 -8.68
CA THR A 75 -5.30 -2.26 -9.53
C THR A 75 -5.49 -3.04 -10.83
N ALA A 76 -4.40 -3.45 -11.48
CA ALA A 76 -4.47 -4.27 -12.70
C ALA A 76 -5.05 -5.67 -12.45
N LEU A 77 -4.96 -6.16 -11.22
CA LEU A 77 -5.40 -7.50 -10.82
C LEU A 77 -6.82 -7.56 -10.27
N VAL A 78 -7.50 -6.43 -10.11
CA VAL A 78 -8.90 -6.42 -9.64
C VAL A 78 -9.77 -7.28 -10.55
N GLY A 79 -10.46 -8.25 -9.96
CA GLY A 79 -11.33 -9.19 -10.69
C GLY A 79 -10.59 -10.22 -11.56
N LYS A 80 -9.26 -10.33 -11.45
CA LYS A 80 -8.44 -11.35 -12.13
C LYS A 80 -8.16 -12.53 -11.21
N GLN A 81 -7.84 -13.68 -11.83
CA GLN A 81 -7.50 -14.91 -11.09
C GLN A 81 -6.01 -15.03 -10.77
N THR A 82 -5.16 -14.22 -11.42
CA THR A 82 -3.72 -14.23 -11.20
C THR A 82 -3.41 -13.67 -9.80
N PRO A 83 -2.79 -14.44 -8.92
CA PRO A 83 -2.47 -13.99 -7.57
C PRO A 83 -1.33 -12.98 -7.54
N LEU A 84 -1.34 -12.17 -6.48
CA LEU A 84 -0.31 -11.18 -6.17
C LEU A 84 0.47 -11.59 -4.93
N ALA A 85 1.80 -11.52 -5.00
CA ALA A 85 2.67 -11.56 -3.85
C ALA A 85 3.40 -10.22 -3.66
N ILE A 86 3.83 -9.94 -2.43
CA ILE A 86 4.38 -8.64 -2.06
C ILE A 86 5.82 -8.81 -1.54
N VAL A 87 6.76 -8.08 -2.13
CA VAL A 87 8.11 -7.84 -1.60
C VAL A 87 8.21 -6.37 -1.22
N PRO A 88 8.04 -6.04 0.07
CA PRO A 88 7.96 -4.66 0.52
C PRO A 88 9.36 -4.05 0.61
N ILE A 89 9.66 -3.10 -0.27
CA ILE A 89 10.90 -2.30 -0.25
C ILE A 89 10.66 -0.81 -0.02
N GLY A 90 9.42 -0.40 0.14
CA GLY A 90 9.07 0.98 0.46
C GLY A 90 9.30 1.35 1.93
N SER A 91 8.96 2.58 2.28
CA SER A 91 9.11 3.09 3.65
C SER A 91 7.91 2.77 4.54
N GLY A 92 6.69 2.88 4.02
CA GLY A 92 5.44 2.68 4.78
C GLY A 92 5.04 1.21 4.86
N ASN A 93 4.81 0.62 3.68
CA ASN A 93 4.40 -0.77 3.48
C ASN A 93 3.17 -1.18 4.31
N GLY A 94 2.13 -0.34 4.29
CA GLY A 94 0.94 -0.49 5.15
C GLY A 94 0.24 -1.83 4.94
N LEU A 95 -0.11 -2.17 3.69
CA LEU A 95 -0.78 -3.44 3.38
C LEU A 95 0.10 -4.66 3.68
N ALA A 96 1.40 -4.58 3.38
CA ALA A 96 2.33 -5.67 3.70
C ALA A 96 2.44 -5.92 5.21
N ARG A 97 2.37 -4.87 6.03
CA ARG A 97 2.36 -4.99 7.50
C ARG A 97 1.08 -5.64 8.01
N HIS A 98 -0.08 -5.23 7.50
CA HIS A 98 -1.36 -5.86 7.85
C HIS A 98 -1.35 -7.35 7.53
N LEU A 99 -0.87 -7.72 6.34
CA LEU A 99 -0.74 -9.11 5.89
C LEU A 99 0.43 -9.87 6.55
N GLN A 100 1.17 -9.24 7.48
CA GLN A 100 2.33 -9.83 8.17
C GLN A 100 3.41 -10.37 7.22
N VAL A 101 3.55 -9.75 6.04
CA VAL A 101 4.63 -10.05 5.12
C VAL A 101 5.96 -9.57 5.71
N PRO A 102 7.04 -10.38 5.68
CA PRO A 102 8.35 -9.94 6.16
C PRO A 102 8.81 -8.66 5.46
N LEU A 103 9.18 -7.63 6.24
CA LEU A 103 9.54 -6.31 5.71
C LEU A 103 10.96 -6.24 5.12
N HIS A 104 11.78 -7.23 5.38
CA HIS A 104 13.09 -7.36 4.74
C HIS A 104 12.94 -8.12 3.43
N TYR A 105 13.38 -7.53 2.31
CA TYR A 105 13.12 -8.09 0.98
C TYR A 105 13.62 -9.54 0.80
N GLU A 106 14.78 -9.89 1.35
CA GLU A 106 15.30 -11.26 1.28
C GLU A 106 14.38 -12.25 2.00
N LYS A 107 13.90 -11.88 3.21
CA LYS A 107 12.96 -12.72 3.96
C LYS A 107 11.63 -12.83 3.26
N ALA A 108 11.16 -11.74 2.60
CA ALA A 108 9.93 -11.76 1.81
C ALA A 108 10.07 -12.67 0.58
N LEU A 109 11.18 -12.59 -0.15
CA LEU A 109 11.47 -13.49 -1.27
C LEU A 109 11.55 -14.95 -0.83
N GLN A 110 12.25 -15.25 0.28
CA GLN A 110 12.32 -16.60 0.85
C GLN A 110 10.93 -17.08 1.32
N PHE A 111 10.13 -16.20 1.91
CA PHE A 111 8.76 -16.51 2.32
C PHE A 111 7.91 -16.90 1.10
N ILE A 112 7.98 -16.15 -0.01
CA ILE A 112 7.28 -16.46 -1.26
C ILE A 112 7.78 -17.78 -1.83
N PHE A 113 9.10 -17.98 -1.92
CA PHE A 113 9.72 -19.19 -2.48
C PHE A 113 9.32 -20.46 -1.72
N ASN A 114 9.30 -20.40 -0.39
CA ASN A 114 8.96 -21.53 0.48
C ASN A 114 7.47 -21.70 0.72
N SER A 115 6.63 -20.75 0.25
CA SER A 115 5.22 -20.75 0.58
C SER A 115 4.44 -21.81 -0.20
N ASN A 116 3.69 -22.61 0.54
CA ASN A 116 2.58 -23.43 0.04
C ASN A 116 1.23 -22.85 0.48
N LYS A 117 1.22 -21.57 0.88
CA LYS A 117 0.00 -20.92 1.38
C LYS A 117 -1.08 -20.83 0.31
N VAL A 118 -2.30 -20.87 0.78
CA VAL A 118 -3.49 -20.61 -0.01
C VAL A 118 -3.53 -19.11 -0.36
N VAL A 119 -3.95 -18.82 -1.58
CA VAL A 119 -4.23 -17.45 -2.00
C VAL A 119 -5.53 -17.01 -1.34
N GLU A 120 -5.51 -15.85 -0.74
CA GLU A 120 -6.67 -15.23 -0.11
C GLU A 120 -7.13 -14.05 -0.94
N SER A 121 -8.44 -13.90 -1.08
CA SER A 121 -9.03 -12.69 -1.66
C SER A 121 -9.13 -11.63 -0.58
N ILE A 122 -8.86 -10.39 -0.96
CA ILE A 122 -9.04 -9.23 -0.10
C ILE A 122 -10.05 -8.26 -0.71
N ASP A 123 -10.70 -7.51 0.15
CA ASP A 123 -11.59 -6.43 -0.26
C ASP A 123 -10.79 -5.29 -0.89
N SER A 124 -11.42 -4.56 -1.77
CA SER A 124 -10.86 -3.35 -2.38
C SER A 124 -11.89 -2.25 -2.44
N GLY A 125 -11.46 -1.03 -2.18
CA GLY A 125 -12.30 0.14 -2.32
C GLY A 125 -12.03 0.91 -3.62
N LYS A 126 -13.01 1.71 -4.03
CA LYS A 126 -12.88 2.61 -5.17
C LYS A 126 -13.37 4.01 -4.78
N ILE A 127 -12.52 5.01 -4.97
CA ILE A 127 -12.88 6.42 -4.81
C ILE A 127 -12.77 7.08 -6.18
N ASN A 128 -13.90 7.52 -6.72
CA ASN A 128 -14.02 7.92 -8.12
C ASN A 128 -13.54 6.77 -9.02
N ASP A 129 -12.45 6.97 -9.76
CA ASP A 129 -11.87 5.96 -10.64
C ASP A 129 -10.60 5.30 -10.10
N MET A 130 -10.22 5.59 -8.85
CA MET A 130 -9.00 5.07 -8.24
C MET A 130 -9.31 3.97 -7.22
N TYR A 131 -8.68 2.81 -7.39
CA TYR A 131 -8.73 1.74 -6.40
C TYR A 131 -7.79 2.00 -5.21
N PHE A 132 -8.20 1.53 -4.04
CA PHE A 132 -7.35 1.41 -2.85
C PHE A 132 -7.54 0.04 -2.20
N PHE A 133 -6.49 -0.46 -1.58
CA PHE A 133 -6.45 -1.80 -0.96
C PHE A 133 -6.10 -1.75 0.52
N SER A 134 -5.62 -0.62 0.97
CA SER A 134 -5.25 -0.39 2.37
C SER A 134 -6.11 0.71 2.98
N ASN A 135 -5.74 1.95 2.77
CA ASN A 135 -6.44 3.09 3.33
C ASN A 135 -6.58 4.19 2.27
N ALA A 136 -7.66 4.95 2.38
CA ALA A 136 -7.86 6.16 1.59
C ALA A 136 -8.44 7.25 2.48
N GLY A 137 -8.08 8.51 2.22
CA GLY A 137 -8.54 9.59 3.08
C GLY A 137 -8.27 10.97 2.53
N ILE A 138 -8.84 11.94 3.24
CA ILE A 138 -8.65 13.38 3.03
C ILE A 138 -8.38 14.04 4.37
N GLY A 139 -7.61 15.09 4.34
CA GLY A 139 -7.31 15.86 5.53
C GLY A 139 -5.83 16.13 5.72
N PHE A 140 -5.43 16.42 6.95
CA PHE A 140 -4.05 16.78 7.27
C PHE A 140 -3.05 15.64 7.01
N ASP A 141 -3.50 14.40 7.13
CA ASP A 141 -2.69 13.20 6.86
C ASP A 141 -2.34 13.09 5.38
N ALA A 142 -3.31 13.33 4.50
CA ALA A 142 -3.09 13.36 3.05
C ALA A 142 -2.13 14.49 2.65
N GLU A 143 -2.25 15.67 3.28
CA GLU A 143 -1.31 16.78 3.06
C GLU A 143 0.09 16.44 3.60
N ALA A 144 0.18 15.81 4.78
CA ALA A 144 1.44 15.35 5.34
C ALA A 144 2.15 14.34 4.42
N VAL A 145 1.41 13.37 3.86
CA VAL A 145 1.94 12.41 2.89
C VAL A 145 2.42 13.13 1.63
N LYS A 146 1.68 14.10 1.12
CA LYS A 146 2.04 14.89 -0.05
C LYS A 146 3.34 15.69 0.16
N VAL A 147 3.45 16.39 1.30
CA VAL A 147 4.67 17.11 1.68
C VAL A 147 5.84 16.15 1.84
N TYR A 148 5.64 15.02 2.49
CA TYR A 148 6.65 13.99 2.70
C TYR A 148 7.12 13.34 1.40
N ALA A 149 6.23 13.15 0.43
CA ALA A 149 6.57 12.55 -0.87
C ALA A 149 7.63 13.34 -1.65
N HIS A 150 7.75 14.66 -1.40
CA HIS A 150 8.74 15.55 -2.01
C HIS A 150 10.08 15.58 -1.27
N GLN A 151 10.21 14.91 -0.11
CA GLN A 151 11.47 14.87 0.63
C GLN A 151 12.45 13.84 0.05
N LYS A 152 13.75 14.23 -0.02
CA LYS A 152 14.83 13.35 -0.52
C LYS A 152 15.14 12.18 0.41
N GLN A 153 14.97 12.35 1.72
CA GLN A 153 15.17 11.30 2.71
C GLN A 153 13.84 10.94 3.37
N ARG A 154 13.35 9.76 3.08
CA ARG A 154 12.07 9.23 3.58
C ARG A 154 12.29 8.38 4.82
N GLN A 155 12.46 9.03 5.97
CA GLN A 155 12.61 8.39 7.28
C GLN A 155 11.41 8.72 8.16
N LEU A 156 11.11 7.87 9.16
CA LEU A 156 10.00 8.03 10.08
C LEU A 156 9.97 9.42 10.77
N LEU A 157 11.12 9.91 11.23
CA LEU A 157 11.22 11.23 11.89
C LEU A 157 10.84 12.37 10.92
N GLY A 158 11.20 12.27 9.65
CA GLY A 158 10.77 13.22 8.61
C GLY A 158 9.27 13.20 8.41
N TYR A 159 8.66 12.02 8.39
CA TYR A 159 7.21 11.88 8.31
C TYR A 159 6.49 12.50 9.52
N LEU A 160 6.92 12.18 10.74
CA LEU A 160 6.35 12.75 11.98
C LEU A 160 6.43 14.28 12.02
N LYS A 161 7.57 14.84 11.55
CA LYS A 161 7.72 16.29 11.42
C LYS A 161 6.74 16.89 10.40
N CYS A 162 6.55 16.24 9.26
CA CYS A 162 5.56 16.68 8.26
C CYS A 162 4.14 16.62 8.82
N VAL A 163 3.78 15.54 9.52
CA VAL A 163 2.47 15.40 10.18
C VAL A 163 2.26 16.53 11.19
N ALA A 164 3.22 16.76 12.08
CA ALA A 164 3.12 17.82 13.08
C ALA A 164 2.93 19.20 12.44
N LEU A 165 3.74 19.53 11.44
CA LEU A 165 3.61 20.82 10.73
C LEU A 165 2.28 20.94 9.98
N SER A 166 1.82 19.86 9.36
CA SER A 166 0.56 19.84 8.62
C SER A 166 -0.64 20.04 9.53
N VAL A 167 -0.66 19.44 10.72
CA VAL A 167 -1.74 19.64 11.71
C VAL A 167 -1.91 21.10 12.08
N PHE A 168 -0.79 21.84 12.26
CA PHE A 168 -0.86 23.26 12.66
C PHE A 168 -1.29 24.19 11.53
N GLN A 169 -1.02 23.83 10.28
CA GLN A 169 -1.30 24.68 9.12
C GLN A 169 -2.59 24.30 8.40
N PHE A 170 -3.10 23.10 8.67
CA PHE A 170 -4.26 22.57 7.98
C PHE A 170 -5.53 23.31 8.35
N LYS A 171 -6.28 23.73 7.33
CA LYS A 171 -7.61 24.32 7.51
C LYS A 171 -8.65 23.21 7.42
N PRO A 172 -9.54 23.07 8.42
CA PRO A 172 -10.61 22.08 8.37
C PRO A 172 -11.42 22.15 7.08
N VAL A 173 -11.71 21.00 6.51
CA VAL A 173 -12.49 20.86 5.27
C VAL A 173 -13.93 20.54 5.63
N GLU A 174 -14.88 21.21 4.99
CA GLU A 174 -16.29 20.92 5.13
C GLU A 174 -16.66 19.73 4.25
N ILE A 175 -17.29 18.73 4.85
CA ILE A 175 -17.72 17.52 4.14
C ILE A 175 -19.17 17.19 4.45
N SER A 176 -19.81 16.48 3.52
CA SER A 176 -21.05 15.74 3.74
C SER A 176 -20.78 14.27 3.47
N LEU A 177 -20.91 13.43 4.49
CA LEU A 177 -20.79 11.98 4.41
C LEU A 177 -22.17 11.37 4.60
N ARG A 178 -22.58 10.53 3.66
CA ARG A 178 -23.87 9.82 3.72
C ARG A 178 -23.68 8.37 3.33
N SER A 179 -24.09 7.48 4.21
CA SER A 179 -24.22 6.04 3.96
C SER A 179 -25.47 5.53 4.66
N GLU A 180 -25.77 4.25 4.51
CA GLU A 180 -26.89 3.63 5.23
C GLU A 180 -26.72 3.68 6.76
N GLN A 181 -25.48 3.66 7.24
CA GLN A 181 -25.15 3.57 8.67
C GLN A 181 -24.68 4.89 9.27
N VAL A 182 -24.17 5.82 8.45
CA VAL A 182 -23.52 7.05 8.92
C VAL A 182 -24.02 8.25 8.13
N GLN A 183 -24.44 9.28 8.86
CA GLN A 183 -24.69 10.60 8.30
C GLN A 183 -23.90 11.63 9.11
N PHE A 184 -23.07 12.39 8.43
CA PHE A 184 -22.27 13.46 9.04
C PHE A 184 -22.16 14.63 8.08
N GLU A 185 -22.34 15.83 8.60
CA GLU A 185 -22.13 17.09 7.88
C GLU A 185 -21.38 18.06 8.79
N GLY A 186 -20.27 18.59 8.32
CA GLY A 186 -19.47 19.51 9.11
C GLY A 186 -18.00 19.56 8.71
N LYS A 187 -17.23 20.29 9.53
CA LYS A 187 -15.79 20.50 9.32
C LYS A 187 -14.98 19.39 9.99
N ILE A 188 -14.04 18.84 9.22
CA ILE A 188 -13.14 17.79 9.67
C ILE A 188 -11.68 18.19 9.47
N MET A 189 -10.82 17.63 10.32
CA MET A 189 -9.37 17.65 10.15
C MET A 189 -8.90 16.46 9.33
N MET A 190 -9.57 15.31 9.45
CA MET A 190 -9.22 14.07 8.77
C MET A 190 -10.45 13.18 8.59
N LEU A 191 -10.58 12.61 7.41
CA LEU A 191 -11.41 11.44 7.11
C LEU A 191 -10.50 10.34 6.59
N ASN A 192 -10.53 9.20 7.23
CA ASN A 192 -9.85 8.00 6.74
C ASN A 192 -10.86 6.87 6.55
N ILE A 193 -10.81 6.22 5.41
CA ILE A 193 -11.55 5.01 5.06
C ILE A 193 -10.56 3.87 5.03
N SER A 194 -10.67 2.97 5.99
CA SER A 194 -9.71 1.90 6.23
C SER A 194 -10.25 0.56 5.79
N ASN A 195 -9.54 -0.10 4.88
CA ASN A 195 -9.64 -1.51 4.56
C ASN A 195 -8.61 -2.31 5.38
N SER A 196 -7.49 -1.71 5.72
CA SER A 196 -6.45 -2.31 6.53
C SER A 196 -6.25 -1.58 7.86
N ASN A 197 -5.75 -2.30 8.85
CA ASN A 197 -5.47 -1.74 10.17
C ASN A 197 -4.18 -0.90 10.24
N CYS A 198 -3.44 -0.76 9.15
CA CYS A 198 -2.15 -0.09 9.15
C CYS A 198 -2.07 1.00 8.06
N LEU A 199 -1.82 2.24 8.48
CA LEU A 199 -1.56 3.36 7.56
C LEU A 199 -0.13 3.32 6.97
N GLY A 200 0.81 2.73 7.69
CA GLY A 200 2.24 2.73 7.38
C GLY A 200 3.07 2.95 8.65
N TYR A 201 4.35 2.59 8.62
CA TYR A 201 5.27 2.68 9.77
C TYR A 201 4.77 2.01 11.06
N GLY A 202 3.72 1.19 10.99
CA GLY A 202 3.08 0.58 12.16
C GLY A 202 2.01 1.43 12.85
N PHE A 203 1.66 2.60 12.31
CA PHE A 203 0.54 3.41 12.81
C PHE A 203 -0.80 2.84 12.35
N SER A 204 -1.74 2.76 13.27
CA SER A 204 -3.10 2.32 13.02
C SER A 204 -4.09 3.38 13.45
N VAL A 205 -5.11 3.61 12.62
CA VAL A 205 -6.30 4.43 12.95
C VAL A 205 -7.56 3.57 13.00
N ALA A 206 -7.48 2.34 12.52
CA ALA A 206 -8.57 1.36 12.50
C ALA A 206 -8.04 -0.01 12.93
N PRO A 207 -7.76 -0.25 14.22
CA PRO A 207 -7.12 -1.47 14.69
C PRO A 207 -7.96 -2.73 14.48
N ARG A 208 -9.26 -2.58 14.23
CA ARG A 208 -10.19 -3.69 13.97
C ARG A 208 -10.47 -3.93 12.50
N ALA A 209 -9.96 -3.08 11.60
CA ALA A 209 -10.18 -3.22 10.17
C ALA A 209 -9.73 -4.59 9.67
N SER A 210 -10.57 -5.20 8.85
CA SER A 210 -10.36 -6.51 8.23
C SER A 210 -10.32 -6.37 6.72
N LEU A 211 -9.45 -7.12 6.06
CA LEU A 211 -9.36 -7.13 4.60
C LEU A 211 -10.42 -8.04 3.93
N GLN A 212 -11.29 -8.72 4.71
CA GLN A 212 -12.13 -9.80 4.19
C GLN A 212 -13.56 -9.82 4.74
N ASP A 213 -14.02 -8.74 5.37
CA ASP A 213 -15.35 -8.68 5.97
C ASP A 213 -16.38 -7.91 5.12
N GLY A 214 -15.95 -7.40 3.94
CA GLY A 214 -16.79 -6.62 3.03
C GLY A 214 -17.15 -5.24 3.56
N GLN A 215 -16.40 -4.72 4.55
CA GLN A 215 -16.67 -3.44 5.19
C GLN A 215 -15.43 -2.53 5.19
N PHE A 216 -15.67 -1.23 5.34
CA PHE A 216 -14.62 -0.25 5.58
C PHE A 216 -14.87 0.47 6.89
N ASP A 217 -13.82 0.60 7.71
CA ASP A 217 -13.89 1.45 8.90
C ASP A 217 -13.74 2.92 8.52
N ILE A 218 -14.71 3.74 8.93
CA ILE A 218 -14.69 5.19 8.71
C ILE A 218 -14.23 5.89 9.97
N ASN A 219 -13.11 6.57 9.90
CA ASN A 219 -12.54 7.33 11.00
C ASN A 219 -12.59 8.82 10.68
N LEU A 220 -13.29 9.57 11.52
CA LEU A 220 -13.45 11.02 11.42
C LEU A 220 -12.75 11.71 12.59
N ILE A 221 -11.83 12.62 12.28
CA ILE A 221 -11.28 13.57 13.25
C ILE A 221 -11.86 14.93 12.94
N THR A 222 -12.75 15.39 13.81
CA THR A 222 -13.31 16.74 13.77
C THR A 222 -12.30 17.74 14.36
N GLN A 223 -12.63 19.02 14.34
CA GLN A 223 -11.75 20.06 14.87
C GLN A 223 -11.48 19.81 16.37
N CYS A 224 -10.22 19.50 16.71
CA CYS A 224 -9.79 19.44 18.10
C CYS A 224 -9.43 20.82 18.59
N SER A 225 -10.02 21.24 19.73
CA SER A 225 -9.46 22.35 20.49
C SER A 225 -8.20 21.84 21.22
N TRP A 226 -7.21 22.70 21.38
CA TRP A 226 -5.96 22.37 22.10
C TRP A 226 -6.20 21.83 23.53
N ALA A 227 -7.35 22.19 24.15
CA ALA A 227 -7.77 21.67 25.43
C ALA A 227 -8.19 20.19 25.43
N GLY A 228 -8.44 19.59 24.26
CA GLY A 228 -8.81 18.17 24.11
C GLY A 228 -7.64 17.19 24.01
N PHE A 229 -6.40 17.68 24.02
CA PHE A 229 -5.19 16.84 24.00
C PHE A 229 -4.63 16.55 25.40
N SER A 230 -5.40 16.70 26.45
CA SER A 230 -5.01 16.18 27.76
C SER A 230 -5.28 14.69 27.84
N TRP A 231 -4.23 13.91 27.81
CA TRP A 231 -4.19 12.46 28.10
C TRP A 231 -4.35 12.22 29.58
#